data_27798d7bae2a3ad6523e5f5a8400e5a4
#
_entry.id   27798d7bae2a3ad6523e5f5a8400e5a4
#
_cell.length_a   1.000
_cell.length_b   1.000
_cell.length_c   1.000
_cell.angle_alpha   90.00
_cell.angle_beta   90.00
_cell.angle_gamma   90.00
#
_symmetry.space_group_name_H-M   'P 1'
#
loop_
_entity.id
_entity.type
_entity.pdbx_description
1 polymer ?
#
loop_
_entity_poly.entity_id
_entity_poly.type
_entity_poly.pdbx_seq_one_letter_code
_entity_poly.pdbx_strand_id
1 'polypeptide(L)'
;MFKSLFALPFVALTLIAAKPAEVPAAPKPSMNAPAEIAADPANRLNIELSNGGTVVIQLRPDVAPNHVRRIQDLASKGFYNGTVFHRVIPGFMAQGGDPTAKGDGGSPLPDLAAEFNALPHLRGVMSMARTEDPNSANSQVFIILSPSFSLDHKYTGFGRVVSGMQFVDTIAPGEPPAQPTKSVRAWLDGPPPTAVAAAPAQPQPPAEAPAPPAEQPVTEPKESPATGG
;
A
#
# COMPACT_ATOMS: atom_id res chain seq x y z
N MET A 1 -82.78 -37.22 16.53
CA MET A 1 -81.79 -36.92 15.47
C MET A 1 -81.00 -35.70 15.88
N PHE A 2 -79.88 -35.89 16.57
CA PHE A 2 -78.99 -34.79 16.96
C PHE A 2 -77.77 -34.78 16.03
N LYS A 3 -77.61 -33.72 15.25
CA LYS A 3 -76.40 -33.47 14.44
C LYS A 3 -75.41 -32.67 15.28
N SER A 4 -74.35 -33.32 15.70
CA SER A 4 -73.25 -32.70 16.40
C SER A 4 -72.33 -32.03 15.38
N LEU A 5 -72.19 -30.67 15.47
CA LEU A 5 -71.31 -29.87 14.64
C LEU A 5 -69.94 -29.75 15.34
N PHE A 6 -68.92 -30.42 14.84
CA PHE A 6 -67.57 -30.30 15.31
C PHE A 6 -66.93 -29.03 14.69
N ALA A 7 -66.65 -28.02 15.51
CA ALA A 7 -65.90 -26.89 15.13
C ALA A 7 -64.37 -27.15 15.34
N LEU A 8 -63.60 -27.20 14.27
CA LEU A 8 -62.14 -27.26 14.34
C LEU A 8 -61.60 -25.87 14.69
N PRO A 9 -60.61 -25.73 15.62
CA PRO A 9 -59.94 -24.48 15.87
C PRO A 9 -58.91 -24.18 14.77
N PHE A 10 -59.03 -23.02 14.17
CA PHE A 10 -58.07 -22.50 13.21
C PHE A 10 -56.86 -21.94 14.00
N VAL A 11 -55.72 -22.64 13.99
CA VAL A 11 -54.47 -22.17 14.56
C VAL A 11 -53.83 -21.25 13.55
N ALA A 12 -53.90 -19.93 13.80
CA ALA A 12 -53.17 -18.93 13.02
C ALA A 12 -51.69 -19.01 13.34
N LEU A 13 -50.90 -19.56 12.41
CA LEU A 13 -49.44 -19.56 12.48
C LEU A 13 -48.92 -18.14 12.12
N THR A 14 -48.61 -17.34 13.13
CA THR A 14 -47.95 -16.03 12.93
C THR A 14 -46.49 -16.25 12.51
N LEU A 15 -46.20 -16.02 11.24
CA LEU A 15 -44.85 -16.00 10.70
C LEU A 15 -44.14 -14.73 11.22
N ILE A 16 -43.30 -14.88 12.24
CA ILE A 16 -42.41 -13.79 12.70
C ILE A 16 -41.29 -13.71 11.68
N ALA A 17 -41.36 -12.74 10.76
CA ALA A 17 -40.29 -12.41 9.87
C ALA A 17 -39.11 -11.89 10.70
N ALA A 18 -38.05 -12.67 10.87
CA ALA A 18 -36.80 -12.23 11.46
C ALA A 18 -36.19 -11.15 10.57
N LYS A 19 -35.98 -9.96 11.17
CA LYS A 19 -35.24 -8.87 10.49
C LYS A 19 -33.88 -9.41 10.08
N PRO A 20 -33.44 -9.26 8.80
CA PRO A 20 -32.09 -9.65 8.40
C PRO A 20 -31.07 -8.99 9.32
N ALA A 21 -30.14 -9.76 9.87
CA ALA A 21 -29.05 -9.24 10.67
C ALA A 21 -28.28 -8.25 9.78
N GLU A 22 -28.24 -7.00 10.19
CA GLU A 22 -27.46 -5.95 9.53
C GLU A 22 -26.00 -6.32 9.69
N VAL A 23 -25.35 -6.73 8.58
CA VAL A 23 -23.92 -6.99 8.56
C VAL A 23 -23.23 -5.66 8.88
N PRO A 24 -22.41 -5.60 9.96
CA PRO A 24 -21.71 -4.36 10.28
C PRO A 24 -20.92 -3.91 9.07
N ALA A 25 -21.13 -2.66 8.63
CA ALA A 25 -20.34 -2.09 7.54
C ALA A 25 -18.85 -2.20 7.91
N ALA A 26 -18.04 -2.76 7.01
CA ALA A 26 -16.60 -2.82 7.22
C ALA A 26 -16.08 -1.42 7.60
N PRO A 27 -15.25 -1.29 8.64
CA PRO A 27 -14.77 0.00 9.09
C PRO A 27 -14.07 0.70 7.92
N LYS A 28 -14.42 1.97 7.69
CA LYS A 28 -13.77 2.78 6.65
C LYS A 28 -12.27 2.84 6.98
N PRO A 29 -11.37 2.54 6.03
CA PRO A 29 -9.94 2.57 6.30
C PRO A 29 -9.52 3.96 6.73
N SER A 30 -8.95 4.03 7.93
CA SER A 30 -8.37 5.24 8.48
C SER A 30 -6.93 5.38 7.99
N MET A 31 -6.48 6.60 7.75
CA MET A 31 -5.06 6.90 7.51
C MET A 31 -4.18 6.57 8.72
N ASN A 32 -4.75 6.57 9.91
CA ASN A 32 -4.06 6.18 11.13
C ASN A 32 -4.23 4.68 11.35
N ALA A 33 -3.15 4.05 11.80
CA ALA A 33 -3.21 2.67 12.24
C ALA A 33 -4.12 2.53 13.47
N PRO A 34 -4.86 1.42 13.61
CA PRO A 34 -5.49 1.05 14.87
C PRO A 34 -4.48 1.10 16.03
N ALA A 35 -4.95 1.39 17.23
CA ALA A 35 -4.06 1.62 18.39
C ALA A 35 -3.16 0.41 18.69
N GLU A 36 -3.69 -0.80 18.58
CA GLU A 36 -2.95 -2.05 18.78
C GLU A 36 -1.85 -2.27 17.71
N ILE A 37 -2.11 -1.89 16.46
CA ILE A 37 -1.13 -1.93 15.38
C ILE A 37 -0.03 -0.88 15.60
N ALA A 38 -0.42 0.33 16.02
CA ALA A 38 0.51 1.43 16.25
C ALA A 38 1.40 1.21 17.48
N ALA A 39 0.91 0.46 18.47
CA ALA A 39 1.63 0.12 19.69
C ALA A 39 2.65 -1.02 19.50
N ASP A 40 2.47 -1.86 18.49
CA ASP A 40 3.38 -2.97 18.22
C ASP A 40 4.69 -2.45 17.56
N PRO A 41 5.85 -2.59 18.23
CA PRO A 41 7.13 -2.12 17.71
C PRO A 41 7.56 -2.85 16.43
N ALA A 42 7.08 -4.06 16.17
CA ALA A 42 7.35 -4.77 14.92
C ALA A 42 6.69 -4.08 13.71
N ASN A 43 5.68 -3.25 13.91
CA ASN A 43 5.02 -2.48 12.88
C ASN A 43 5.63 -1.08 12.67
N ARG A 44 6.82 -0.84 13.23
CA ARG A 44 7.55 0.42 13.04
C ARG A 44 8.85 0.15 12.30
N LEU A 45 8.85 0.51 11.01
CA LEU A 45 10.03 0.40 10.14
C LEU A 45 10.78 1.73 10.15
N ASN A 46 12.08 1.68 10.41
CA ASN A 46 12.99 2.80 10.33
C ASN A 46 13.90 2.63 9.12
N ILE A 47 14.13 3.71 8.38
CA ILE A 47 15.06 3.75 7.25
C ILE A 47 15.98 4.95 7.46
N GLU A 48 17.27 4.68 7.70
CA GLU A 48 18.32 5.69 7.73
C GLU A 48 18.74 6.01 6.29
N LEU A 49 18.66 7.26 5.91
CA LEU A 49 18.99 7.72 4.56
C LEU A 49 20.40 8.35 4.52
N SER A 50 21.08 8.19 3.39
CA SER A 50 22.41 8.77 3.18
C SER A 50 22.43 10.31 3.10
N ASN A 51 21.26 10.96 3.03
CA ASN A 51 21.12 12.41 3.15
C ASN A 51 21.06 12.90 4.61
N GLY A 52 21.32 12.00 5.59
CA GLY A 52 21.52 12.35 6.99
C GLY A 52 20.27 12.26 7.86
N GLY A 53 19.16 11.66 7.39
CA GLY A 53 17.91 11.54 8.15
C GLY A 53 17.41 10.13 8.34
N THR A 54 16.56 9.94 9.36
CA THR A 54 15.81 8.71 9.56
C THR A 54 14.34 8.95 9.25
N VAL A 55 13.77 8.08 8.44
CA VAL A 55 12.36 8.03 8.09
C VAL A 55 11.71 6.90 8.89
N VAL A 56 10.63 7.19 9.61
CA VAL A 56 9.87 6.20 10.37
C VAL A 56 8.54 5.95 9.69
N ILE A 57 8.28 4.69 9.37
CA ILE A 57 7.08 4.24 8.69
C ILE A 57 6.26 3.37 9.64
N GLN A 58 5.01 3.74 9.86
CA GLN A 58 4.02 2.88 10.50
C GLN A 58 3.50 1.89 9.48
N LEU A 59 3.78 0.62 9.67
CA LEU A 59 3.27 -0.49 8.85
C LEU A 59 1.81 -0.80 9.21
N ARG A 60 1.06 -1.30 8.24
CA ARG A 60 -0.40 -1.53 8.30
C ARG A 60 -0.73 -2.99 7.96
N PRO A 61 -0.43 -3.96 8.86
CA PRO A 61 -0.77 -5.36 8.64
C PRO A 61 -2.28 -5.62 8.61
N ASP A 62 -3.08 -4.68 9.11
CA ASP A 62 -4.54 -4.71 9.06
C ASP A 62 -5.11 -4.52 7.63
N VAL A 63 -4.36 -3.92 6.71
CA VAL A 63 -4.79 -3.70 5.32
C VAL A 63 -3.97 -4.48 4.29
N ALA A 64 -2.74 -4.88 4.61
CA ALA A 64 -1.85 -5.62 3.71
C ALA A 64 -0.92 -6.57 4.49
N PRO A 65 -1.46 -7.63 5.13
CA PRO A 65 -0.71 -8.48 6.05
C PRO A 65 0.48 -9.20 5.42
N ASN A 66 0.35 -9.70 4.18
CA ASN A 66 1.43 -10.43 3.51
C ASN A 66 2.55 -9.49 3.05
N HIS A 67 2.19 -8.29 2.55
CA HIS A 67 3.17 -7.28 2.16
C HIS A 67 3.92 -6.74 3.38
N VAL A 68 3.23 -6.43 4.48
CA VAL A 68 3.89 -6.00 5.72
C VAL A 68 4.85 -7.07 6.22
N ARG A 69 4.45 -8.34 6.26
CA ARG A 69 5.34 -9.45 6.65
C ARG A 69 6.58 -9.52 5.76
N ARG A 70 6.42 -9.40 4.43
CA ARG A 70 7.55 -9.37 3.49
C ARG A 70 8.53 -8.25 3.83
N ILE A 71 8.04 -7.04 4.09
CA ILE A 71 8.87 -5.89 4.45
C ILE A 71 9.59 -6.14 5.79
N GLN A 72 8.88 -6.66 6.78
CA GLN A 72 9.47 -7.00 8.09
C GLN A 72 10.57 -8.06 7.96
N ASP A 73 10.33 -9.12 7.20
CA ASP A 73 11.32 -10.18 6.96
C ASP A 73 12.56 -9.66 6.25
N LEU A 74 12.39 -8.85 5.21
CA LEU A 74 13.49 -8.29 4.45
C LEU A 74 14.28 -7.26 5.26
N ALA A 75 13.61 -6.38 6.01
CA ALA A 75 14.26 -5.40 6.88
C ALA A 75 15.06 -6.07 7.99
N SER A 76 14.50 -7.08 8.67
CA SER A 76 15.18 -7.81 9.74
C SER A 76 16.43 -8.57 9.25
N LYS A 77 16.46 -8.97 7.98
CA LYS A 77 17.62 -9.61 7.33
C LYS A 77 18.61 -8.61 6.75
N GLY A 78 18.36 -7.30 6.88
CA GLY A 78 19.22 -6.25 6.34
C GLY A 78 19.17 -6.13 4.81
N PHE A 79 18.17 -6.71 4.15
CA PHE A 79 18.05 -6.70 2.69
C PHE A 79 18.06 -5.29 2.10
N TYR A 80 17.43 -4.33 2.78
CA TYR A 80 17.34 -2.95 2.31
C TYR A 80 18.59 -2.12 2.57
N ASN A 81 19.59 -2.65 3.31
CA ASN A 81 20.82 -1.92 3.62
C ASN A 81 21.65 -1.71 2.35
N GLY A 82 21.96 -0.46 2.06
CA GLY A 82 22.71 -0.07 0.86
C GLY A 82 21.89 0.05 -0.42
N THR A 83 20.61 -0.37 -0.43
CA THR A 83 19.75 -0.18 -1.61
C THR A 83 19.54 1.30 -1.90
N VAL A 84 19.30 1.66 -3.16
CA VAL A 84 19.15 3.06 -3.59
C VAL A 84 17.69 3.37 -3.95
N PHE A 85 17.37 4.66 -3.89
CA PHE A 85 16.18 5.18 -4.56
C PHE A 85 16.56 5.44 -6.03
N HIS A 86 16.23 4.47 -6.89
CA HIS A 86 16.65 4.46 -8.30
C HIS A 86 15.69 5.23 -9.22
N ARG A 87 14.48 5.54 -8.74
CA ARG A 87 13.48 6.30 -9.51
C ARG A 87 12.77 7.29 -8.60
N VAL A 88 12.98 8.58 -8.82
CA VAL A 88 12.45 9.66 -7.99
C VAL A 88 11.88 10.75 -8.87
N ILE A 89 10.56 10.87 -8.87
CA ILE A 89 9.84 11.88 -9.66
C ILE A 89 9.29 12.94 -8.70
N PRO A 90 9.80 14.18 -8.75
CA PRO A 90 9.31 15.27 -7.92
C PRO A 90 7.80 15.46 -8.06
N GLY A 91 7.11 15.65 -6.94
CA GLY A 91 5.67 15.81 -6.92
C GLY A 91 4.87 14.53 -7.16
N PHE A 92 5.52 13.37 -7.33
CA PHE A 92 4.87 12.08 -7.48
C PHE A 92 5.33 11.08 -6.41
N MET A 93 6.50 10.46 -6.59
CA MET A 93 6.96 9.41 -5.65
C MET A 93 8.48 9.23 -5.66
N ALA A 94 9.01 8.57 -4.62
CA ALA A 94 10.38 8.08 -4.53
C ALA A 94 10.37 6.55 -4.42
N GLN A 95 10.93 5.84 -5.42
CA GLN A 95 10.95 4.38 -5.53
C GLN A 95 12.35 3.82 -5.27
N GLY A 96 12.42 2.75 -4.48
CA GLY A 96 13.64 2.04 -4.12
C GLY A 96 13.37 0.58 -3.77
N GLY A 97 14.33 -0.07 -3.08
CA GLY A 97 14.20 -1.47 -2.63
C GLY A 97 14.55 -2.51 -3.69
N ASP A 98 15.22 -2.09 -4.77
CA ASP A 98 15.84 -2.96 -5.76
C ASP A 98 17.32 -3.17 -5.39
N PRO A 99 17.77 -4.43 -5.16
CA PRO A 99 19.16 -4.72 -4.84
C PRO A 99 20.11 -4.49 -6.03
N THR A 100 19.60 -4.47 -7.28
CA THR A 100 20.39 -4.21 -8.50
C THR A 100 20.51 -2.74 -8.82
N ALA A 101 19.66 -1.88 -8.22
CA ALA A 101 19.54 -0.44 -8.48
C ALA A 101 19.12 -0.09 -9.93
N LYS A 102 18.63 -1.06 -10.71
CA LYS A 102 18.23 -0.87 -12.13
C LYS A 102 16.72 -0.72 -12.31
N GLY A 103 15.94 -1.07 -11.31
CA GLY A 103 14.48 -1.03 -11.36
C GLY A 103 13.83 -2.36 -11.77
N ASP A 104 14.61 -3.36 -12.12
CA ASP A 104 14.17 -4.69 -12.58
C ASP A 104 14.46 -5.83 -11.58
N GLY A 105 15.15 -5.54 -10.49
CA GLY A 105 15.54 -6.52 -9.47
C GLY A 105 14.52 -6.67 -8.35
N GLY A 106 14.66 -7.79 -7.62
CA GLY A 106 13.82 -8.12 -6.46
C GLY A 106 14.57 -8.99 -5.45
N SER A 107 13.90 -9.31 -4.35
CA SER A 107 14.40 -10.30 -3.40
C SER A 107 14.31 -11.72 -4.01
N PRO A 108 15.05 -12.71 -3.48
CA PRO A 108 14.96 -14.10 -3.96
C PRO A 108 13.67 -14.81 -3.53
N LEU A 109 12.77 -14.12 -2.85
CA LEU A 109 11.50 -14.67 -2.40
C LEU A 109 10.46 -14.63 -3.53
N PRO A 110 9.45 -15.52 -3.51
CA PRO A 110 8.36 -15.49 -4.49
C PRO A 110 7.63 -14.15 -4.49
N ASP A 111 7.06 -13.76 -5.63
CA ASP A 111 6.21 -12.59 -5.74
C ASP A 111 4.95 -12.71 -4.88
N LEU A 112 4.37 -11.59 -4.54
CA LEU A 112 3.19 -11.48 -3.69
C LEU A 112 1.94 -11.21 -4.52
N ALA A 113 0.88 -11.92 -4.21
CA ALA A 113 -0.45 -11.56 -4.68
C ALA A 113 -0.84 -10.16 -4.15
N ALA A 114 -1.52 -9.38 -4.99
CA ALA A 114 -1.96 -8.04 -4.61
C ALA A 114 -2.87 -8.07 -3.37
N GLU A 115 -2.71 -7.07 -2.49
CA GLU A 115 -3.60 -6.79 -1.36
C GLU A 115 -4.15 -5.37 -1.54
N PHE A 116 -4.87 -5.15 -2.66
CA PHE A 116 -5.47 -3.85 -2.93
C PHE A 116 -6.46 -3.50 -1.82
N ASN A 117 -6.35 -2.29 -1.31
CA ASN A 117 -7.12 -1.86 -0.16
C ASN A 117 -7.54 -0.40 -0.34
N ALA A 118 -8.31 0.12 0.60
CA ALA A 118 -8.84 1.47 0.52
C ALA A 118 -7.95 2.52 1.23
N LEU A 119 -6.68 2.21 1.52
CA LEU A 119 -5.72 3.21 1.99
C LEU A 119 -5.39 4.16 0.83
N PRO A 120 -5.82 5.43 0.86
CA PRO A 120 -5.64 6.33 -0.26
C PRO A 120 -4.16 6.73 -0.39
N HIS A 121 -3.66 6.83 -1.63
CA HIS A 121 -2.27 7.20 -1.93
C HIS A 121 -2.04 8.70 -1.68
N LEU A 122 -2.16 9.10 -0.41
CA LEU A 122 -1.80 10.44 0.06
C LEU A 122 -0.29 10.55 0.33
N ARG A 123 0.20 11.80 0.42
CA ARG A 123 1.59 12.07 0.77
C ARG A 123 2.06 11.28 2.01
N GLY A 124 3.19 10.62 1.88
CA GLY A 124 3.81 9.78 2.89
C GLY A 124 3.32 8.33 2.92
N VAL A 125 2.31 7.95 2.13
CA VAL A 125 1.91 6.53 2.00
C VAL A 125 3.04 5.76 1.32
N MET A 126 3.33 4.57 1.84
CA MET A 126 4.29 3.62 1.29
C MET A 126 3.55 2.45 0.67
N SER A 127 3.87 2.16 -0.59
CA SER A 127 3.19 1.14 -1.40
C SER A 127 4.20 0.25 -2.12
N MET A 128 3.74 -0.95 -2.53
CA MET A 128 4.57 -1.88 -3.30
C MET A 128 4.62 -1.51 -4.77
N ALA A 129 5.82 -1.44 -5.32
CA ALA A 129 6.02 -1.41 -6.77
C ALA A 129 5.81 -2.81 -7.35
N ARG A 130 5.38 -2.87 -8.61
CA ARG A 130 5.09 -4.09 -9.36
C ARG A 130 5.24 -3.87 -10.86
N THR A 131 5.26 -4.93 -11.64
CA THR A 131 5.14 -4.89 -13.11
C THR A 131 3.66 -4.66 -13.50
N GLU A 132 3.30 -4.88 -14.75
CA GLU A 132 1.89 -4.85 -15.19
C GLU A 132 1.05 -5.92 -14.49
N ASP A 133 1.65 -7.09 -14.19
CA ASP A 133 0.97 -8.12 -13.40
C ASP A 133 0.71 -7.61 -11.96
N PRO A 134 -0.54 -7.56 -11.51
CA PRO A 134 -0.88 -7.13 -10.15
C PRO A 134 -0.26 -8.03 -9.06
N ASN A 135 0.10 -9.27 -9.39
CA ASN A 135 0.66 -10.26 -8.47
C ASN A 135 2.19 -10.38 -8.58
N SER A 136 2.88 -9.34 -9.05
CA SER A 136 4.34 -9.30 -9.22
C SER A 136 5.08 -8.42 -8.21
N ALA A 137 4.42 -8.01 -7.12
CA ALA A 137 5.08 -7.26 -6.05
C ALA A 137 6.11 -8.15 -5.33
N ASN A 138 7.32 -7.61 -5.05
CA ASN A 138 8.39 -8.40 -4.45
C ASN A 138 9.08 -7.66 -3.28
N SER A 139 10.05 -6.78 -3.57
CA SER A 139 10.79 -6.00 -2.57
C SER A 139 10.82 -4.50 -2.87
N GLN A 140 10.52 -4.10 -4.12
CA GLN A 140 10.54 -2.69 -4.47
C GLN A 140 9.33 -1.96 -3.88
N VAL A 141 9.58 -0.78 -3.38
CA VAL A 141 8.60 0.06 -2.69
C VAL A 141 8.70 1.50 -3.18
N PHE A 142 7.61 2.26 -3.03
CA PHE A 142 7.66 3.69 -3.27
C PHE A 142 6.93 4.48 -2.17
N ILE A 143 7.40 5.69 -1.92
CA ILE A 143 6.81 6.64 -0.97
C ILE A 143 6.18 7.79 -1.77
N ILE A 144 4.92 8.07 -1.53
CA ILE A 144 4.17 9.13 -2.20
C ILE A 144 4.62 10.51 -1.71
N LEU A 145 4.98 11.39 -2.65
CA LEU A 145 5.38 12.77 -2.38
C LEU A 145 4.21 13.75 -2.48
N SER A 146 3.24 13.49 -3.35
CA SER A 146 1.99 14.26 -3.49
C SER A 146 0.82 13.32 -3.73
N PRO A 147 -0.41 13.67 -3.34
CA PRO A 147 -1.59 12.80 -3.50
C PRO A 147 -1.73 12.27 -4.93
N SER A 148 -1.90 10.95 -5.07
CA SER A 148 -1.93 10.24 -6.36
C SER A 148 -3.06 9.21 -6.38
N PHE A 149 -4.30 9.70 -6.41
CA PHE A 149 -5.51 8.87 -6.31
C PHE A 149 -5.70 7.89 -7.47
N SER A 150 -5.02 8.11 -8.62
CA SER A 150 -5.00 7.17 -9.75
C SER A 150 -4.37 5.81 -9.41
N LEU A 151 -3.63 5.72 -8.30
CA LEU A 151 -3.01 4.50 -7.78
C LEU A 151 -3.93 3.73 -6.82
N ASP A 152 -5.01 4.35 -6.34
CA ASP A 152 -5.95 3.72 -5.40
C ASP A 152 -6.57 2.48 -6.02
N HIS A 153 -6.66 1.42 -5.20
CA HIS A 153 -7.14 0.09 -5.61
C HIS A 153 -6.35 -0.59 -6.75
N LYS A 154 -5.21 -0.02 -7.18
CA LYS A 154 -4.32 -0.58 -8.22
C LYS A 154 -2.93 -0.93 -7.67
N TYR A 155 -2.54 -0.33 -6.56
CA TYR A 155 -1.31 -0.62 -5.86
C TYR A 155 -1.61 -0.93 -4.40
N THR A 156 -0.81 -1.81 -3.80
CA THR A 156 -0.96 -2.20 -2.40
C THR A 156 -0.27 -1.19 -1.50
N GLY A 157 -1.04 -0.28 -0.90
CA GLY A 157 -0.57 0.55 0.20
C GLY A 157 -0.43 -0.28 1.47
N PHE A 158 0.72 -0.23 2.13
CA PHE A 158 0.99 -1.07 3.30
C PHE A 158 1.56 -0.32 4.51
N GLY A 159 1.77 0.98 4.39
CA GLY A 159 2.32 1.79 5.47
C GLY A 159 2.26 3.28 5.19
N ARG A 160 2.67 4.07 6.19
CA ARG A 160 2.75 5.52 6.07
C ARG A 160 3.91 6.08 6.88
N VAL A 161 4.60 7.06 6.32
CA VAL A 161 5.60 7.86 7.04
C VAL A 161 4.91 8.63 8.17
N VAL A 162 5.39 8.42 9.39
CA VAL A 162 4.92 9.10 10.61
C VAL A 162 5.96 10.08 11.16
N SER A 163 7.22 9.96 10.73
CA SER A 163 8.31 10.90 11.06
C SER A 163 9.35 10.90 9.94
N GLY A 164 10.05 12.01 9.77
CA GLY A 164 11.16 12.12 8.82
C GLY A 164 10.74 12.42 7.37
N MET A 165 9.51 12.86 7.10
CA MET A 165 9.05 13.16 5.74
C MET A 165 9.88 14.25 5.05
N GLN A 166 10.48 15.18 5.80
CA GLN A 166 11.40 16.19 5.29
C GLN A 166 12.68 15.59 4.65
N PHE A 167 13.12 14.42 5.12
CA PHE A 167 14.25 13.70 4.53
C PHE A 167 13.84 12.94 3.26
N VAL A 168 12.59 12.49 3.18
CA VAL A 168 12.03 11.91 1.95
C VAL A 168 11.97 12.97 0.84
N ASP A 169 11.61 14.22 1.18
CA ASP A 169 11.55 15.34 0.22
C ASP A 169 12.91 15.71 -0.39
N THR A 170 13.99 15.38 0.30
CA THR A 170 15.37 15.67 -0.14
C THR A 170 16.06 14.46 -0.77
N ILE A 171 15.33 13.37 -1.03
CA ILE A 171 15.85 12.26 -1.84
C ILE A 171 16.15 12.78 -3.25
N ALA A 172 17.36 12.48 -3.73
CA ALA A 172 17.84 12.98 -5.02
C ALA A 172 16.89 12.58 -6.17
N PRO A 173 16.40 13.55 -6.97
CA PRO A 173 15.49 13.27 -8.07
C PRO A 173 16.21 12.68 -9.28
N GLY A 174 15.47 11.90 -10.10
CA GLY A 174 15.95 11.32 -11.35
C GLY A 174 15.49 9.88 -11.58
N GLU A 175 15.63 9.40 -12.81
CA GLU A 175 15.24 8.06 -13.29
C GLU A 175 16.35 7.42 -14.15
N PRO A 176 17.50 6.99 -13.58
CA PRO A 176 17.93 7.08 -12.19
C PRO A 176 18.55 8.46 -11.84
N PRO A 177 18.60 8.82 -10.54
CA PRO A 177 19.34 10.00 -10.08
C PRO A 177 20.84 9.88 -10.38
N ALA A 178 21.51 11.02 -10.69
CA ALA A 178 22.95 11.04 -10.94
C ALA A 178 23.77 10.62 -9.70
N GLN A 179 23.28 10.95 -8.51
CA GLN A 179 23.82 10.51 -7.22
C GLN A 179 22.67 10.01 -6.34
N PRO A 180 22.30 8.74 -6.45
CA PRO A 180 21.13 8.21 -5.75
C PRO A 180 21.29 8.27 -4.23
N THR A 181 20.25 8.72 -3.54
CA THR A 181 20.13 8.57 -2.09
C THR A 181 20.00 7.09 -1.75
N LYS A 182 20.70 6.63 -0.69
CA LYS A 182 20.73 5.25 -0.25
C LYS A 182 19.90 5.07 1.03
N SER A 183 19.27 3.91 1.17
CA SER A 183 18.90 3.35 2.45
C SER A 183 20.18 2.81 3.09
N VAL A 184 20.77 3.55 4.01
CA VAL A 184 22.02 3.13 4.70
C VAL A 184 21.73 1.89 5.53
N ARG A 185 20.63 1.93 6.26
CA ARG A 185 20.14 0.84 7.10
C ARG A 185 18.62 0.90 7.22
N ALA A 186 17.98 -0.27 7.24
CA ALA A 186 16.57 -0.42 7.58
C ALA A 186 16.41 -1.43 8.72
N TRP A 187 15.56 -1.10 9.72
CA TRP A 187 15.31 -1.96 10.89
C TRP A 187 13.91 -1.74 11.45
N LEU A 188 13.46 -2.70 12.25
CA LEU A 188 12.22 -2.60 13.03
C LEU A 188 12.53 -2.22 14.47
N ASP A 189 11.61 -1.55 15.17
CA ASP A 189 11.77 -1.26 16.61
C ASP A 189 11.65 -2.53 17.46
N GLY A 190 11.02 -3.58 16.92
CA GLY A 190 10.88 -4.89 17.55
C GLY A 190 11.12 -6.05 16.59
N PRO A 191 11.24 -7.29 17.10
CA PRO A 191 11.37 -8.46 16.24
C PRO A 191 10.12 -8.63 15.38
N PRO A 192 10.26 -9.13 14.11
CA PRO A 192 9.10 -9.43 13.30
C PRO A 192 8.24 -10.52 13.97
N PRO A 193 6.92 -10.49 13.79
CA PRO A 193 6.03 -11.52 14.33
C PRO A 193 6.48 -12.91 13.88
N THR A 194 6.54 -13.87 14.81
CA THR A 194 6.77 -15.26 14.45
C THR A 194 5.69 -15.68 13.46
N ALA A 195 6.09 -16.40 12.39
CA ALA A 195 5.22 -16.75 11.27
C ALA A 195 3.90 -17.39 11.74
N VAL A 196 2.85 -16.59 11.80
CA VAL A 196 1.47 -17.10 11.86
C VAL A 196 1.09 -17.43 10.42
N ALA A 197 0.42 -18.56 10.19
CA ALA A 197 0.00 -18.98 8.86
C ALA A 197 -0.60 -17.81 8.08
N ALA A 198 -0.21 -17.70 6.79
CA ALA A 198 -0.67 -16.64 5.90
C ALA A 198 -2.20 -16.46 6.02
N ALA A 199 -2.64 -15.23 6.28
CA ALA A 199 -4.06 -14.92 6.23
C ALA A 199 -4.60 -15.32 4.85
N PRO A 200 -5.78 -15.94 4.75
CA PRO A 200 -6.37 -16.28 3.46
C PRO A 200 -6.49 -15.01 2.62
N ALA A 201 -6.05 -15.11 1.36
CA ALA A 201 -6.17 -14.01 0.41
C ALA A 201 -7.62 -13.51 0.38
N GLN A 202 -7.83 -12.22 0.60
CA GLN A 202 -9.16 -11.63 0.45
C GLN A 202 -9.59 -11.76 -1.01
N PRO A 203 -10.87 -12.04 -1.31
CA PRO A 203 -11.36 -12.06 -2.68
C PRO A 203 -11.05 -10.72 -3.35
N GLN A 204 -10.24 -10.75 -4.38
CA GLN A 204 -9.90 -9.55 -5.15
C GLN A 204 -11.10 -9.15 -6.01
N PRO A 205 -11.45 -7.86 -6.09
CA PRO A 205 -12.33 -7.41 -7.16
C PRO A 205 -11.68 -7.72 -8.52
N PRO A 206 -12.46 -8.00 -9.57
CA PRO A 206 -11.95 -8.27 -10.90
C PRO A 206 -10.94 -7.20 -11.31
N ALA A 207 -9.80 -7.61 -11.85
CA ALA A 207 -8.78 -6.70 -12.35
C ALA A 207 -9.37 -5.84 -13.46
N GLU A 208 -9.59 -4.57 -13.18
CA GLU A 208 -9.93 -3.58 -14.21
C GLU A 208 -8.67 -3.33 -15.05
N ALA A 209 -8.82 -3.30 -16.37
CA ALA A 209 -7.73 -3.17 -17.32
C ALA A 209 -6.77 -2.00 -16.98
N PRO A 210 -5.46 -2.12 -17.26
CA PRO A 210 -4.49 -1.09 -16.91
C PRO A 210 -4.85 0.25 -17.55
N ALA A 211 -4.91 1.29 -16.72
CA ALA A 211 -5.07 2.65 -17.25
C ALA A 211 -3.85 3.02 -18.11
N PRO A 212 -4.04 3.74 -19.23
CA PRO A 212 -2.94 4.21 -20.05
C PRO A 212 -1.96 5.06 -19.21
N PRO A 213 -0.67 5.10 -19.59
CA PRO A 213 0.31 5.93 -18.91
C PRO A 213 -0.20 7.37 -18.85
N ALA A 214 -0.07 8.01 -17.67
CA ALA A 214 -0.48 9.39 -17.49
C ALA A 214 0.18 10.25 -18.57
N GLU A 215 -0.63 10.83 -19.44
CA GLU A 215 -0.19 11.83 -20.42
C GLU A 215 0.53 12.94 -19.64
N GLN A 216 1.79 13.14 -19.95
CA GLN A 216 2.55 14.28 -19.47
C GLN A 216 1.85 15.54 -20.04
N PRO A 217 1.72 16.63 -19.28
CA PRO A 217 1.18 17.85 -19.81
C PRO A 217 2.06 18.30 -20.98
N VAL A 218 1.46 18.36 -22.17
CA VAL A 218 2.09 18.85 -23.38
C VAL A 218 2.41 20.32 -23.11
N THR A 219 3.69 20.66 -22.96
CA THR A 219 4.12 22.06 -22.96
C THR A 219 3.92 22.59 -24.37
N GLU A 220 2.96 23.48 -24.54
CA GLU A 220 2.80 24.24 -25.78
C GLU A 220 4.13 24.93 -26.16
N PRO A 221 4.55 24.83 -27.45
CA PRO A 221 5.72 25.57 -27.91
C PRO A 221 5.40 27.06 -27.87
N LYS A 222 6.21 27.79 -27.10
CA LYS A 222 6.18 29.25 -27.01
C LYS A 222 6.44 29.79 -28.42
N GLU A 223 5.43 30.40 -29.04
CA GLU A 223 5.57 31.14 -30.29
C GLU A 223 6.65 32.22 -30.14
N SER A 224 7.67 32.17 -30.99
CA SER A 224 8.68 33.23 -31.12
C SER A 224 8.04 34.45 -31.82
N PRO A 225 8.22 35.67 -31.32
CA PRO A 225 7.71 36.85 -32.02
C PRO A 225 8.44 37.03 -33.35
N ALA A 226 7.70 37.10 -34.44
CA ALA A 226 8.19 37.46 -35.76
C ALA A 226 8.71 38.89 -35.72
N THR A 227 10.02 39.03 -35.97
CA THR A 227 10.67 40.32 -36.26
C THR A 227 10.27 40.74 -37.68
N GLY A 228 9.40 41.73 -37.79
CA GLY A 228 9.17 42.45 -39.05
C GLY A 228 10.26 43.48 -39.22
N GLY A 229 10.83 43.57 -40.42
CA GLY A 229 11.69 44.58 -40.98
C GLY A 229 11.37 44.73 -42.45
#